data_b0742a97dbba128f0c1a39522b21987e
#
_entry.id   b0742a97dbba128f0c1a39522b21987e
#
_cell.length_a   1.000
_cell.length_b   1.000
_cell.length_c   1.000
_cell.angle_alpha   90.00
_cell.angle_beta   90.00
_cell.angle_gamma   90.00
#
_symmetry.space_group_name_H-M   'P 1'
#
loop_
_entity.id
_entity.type
_entity.pdbx_description
1 polymer ?
#
loop_
_entity_poly.entity_id
_entity_poly.type
_entity_poly.pdbx_seq_one_letter_code
_entity_poly.pdbx_strand_id
1 'polypeptide(L)'
;MGEEENNMRKIIEVPYIDQSVSYPTGCESVSATMLLQYLGYEITVDEFIRNYVPCVPMQERDGQLYGPDPRKAFCGSLYDKDSFGCYAPVICEALQKAVGDKYRVVDETGTSMQELIQRYIDREMPVVFWACIDMKKEIIGPQWKLLDSGELFAWRSNEHCMLLVGYDEEGYYFNDPHENHGLIRYPKALVEERHKAQYEMACSMRDSL
;
A
#
# COMPACT_ATOMS: atom_id res chain seq x y z
N MET A 1 24.10 33.36 -20.00
CA MET A 1 23.57 32.05 -20.42
C MET A 1 23.11 31.37 -19.12
N GLY A 2 21.81 31.42 -18.84
CA GLY A 2 21.25 30.75 -17.66
C GLY A 2 21.30 29.25 -17.91
N GLU A 3 21.93 28.54 -17.01
CA GLU A 3 21.70 27.09 -16.88
C GLU A 3 20.25 26.92 -16.54
N GLU A 4 19.42 26.37 -17.45
CA GLU A 4 18.15 25.78 -17.12
C GLU A 4 18.47 24.60 -16.17
N GLU A 5 18.30 24.81 -14.86
CA GLU A 5 18.22 23.73 -13.91
C GLU A 5 17.07 22.85 -14.40
N ASN A 6 17.43 21.71 -14.97
CA ASN A 6 16.50 20.67 -15.39
C ASN A 6 15.93 20.04 -14.12
N ASN A 7 14.95 20.74 -13.53
CA ASN A 7 14.30 20.33 -12.29
C ASN A 7 13.50 19.05 -12.61
N MET A 8 14.15 17.89 -12.43
CA MET A 8 13.56 16.58 -12.72
C MET A 8 12.39 16.31 -11.77
N ARG A 9 11.24 16.77 -12.16
CA ARG A 9 9.97 16.47 -11.47
C ARG A 9 9.11 15.60 -12.39
N LYS A 10 8.67 14.47 -11.87
CA LYS A 10 7.71 13.59 -12.55
C LYS A 10 6.54 13.27 -11.62
N ILE A 11 5.32 13.41 -12.12
CA ILE A 11 4.09 13.05 -11.42
C ILE A 11 3.15 12.39 -12.42
N ILE A 12 2.67 11.20 -12.09
CA ILE A 12 1.64 10.48 -12.82
C ILE A 12 0.29 10.95 -12.28
N GLU A 13 -0.59 11.41 -13.16
CA GLU A 13 -1.96 11.77 -12.78
C GLU A 13 -2.80 10.52 -12.60
N VAL A 14 -3.24 10.27 -11.37
CA VAL A 14 -4.01 9.09 -10.98
C VAL A 14 -5.31 9.55 -10.32
N PRO A 15 -6.47 8.92 -10.62
CA PRO A 15 -7.71 9.17 -9.87
C PRO A 15 -7.49 9.02 -8.37
N TYR A 16 -8.05 9.95 -7.59
CA TYR A 16 -7.90 9.95 -6.13
C TYR A 16 -9.15 9.42 -5.44
N ILE A 17 -8.96 8.60 -4.41
CA ILE A 17 -10.01 8.08 -3.54
C ILE A 17 -9.61 8.35 -2.08
N ASP A 18 -10.51 9.00 -1.31
CA ASP A 18 -10.38 9.15 0.14
C ASP A 18 -10.94 7.91 0.86
N GLN A 19 -10.14 7.31 1.76
CA GLN A 19 -10.57 6.14 2.54
C GLN A 19 -11.39 6.51 3.78
N SER A 20 -11.27 7.73 4.28
CA SER A 20 -11.57 8.10 5.68
C SER A 20 -13.02 7.83 6.08
N VAL A 21 -13.97 7.99 5.16
CA VAL A 21 -15.39 7.86 5.45
C VAL A 21 -15.86 6.40 5.43
N SER A 22 -15.44 5.64 4.42
CA SER A 22 -16.00 4.33 4.14
C SER A 22 -15.08 3.16 4.45
N TYR A 23 -13.77 3.40 4.45
CA TYR A 23 -12.74 2.35 4.58
C TYR A 23 -11.66 2.77 5.58
N PRO A 24 -11.98 2.96 6.88
CA PRO A 24 -11.07 3.59 7.85
C PRO A 24 -9.73 2.86 8.02
N THR A 25 -9.67 1.55 7.74
CA THR A 25 -8.45 0.74 7.74
C THR A 25 -8.12 0.12 6.37
N GLY A 26 -8.70 0.65 5.30
CA GLY A 26 -8.62 0.07 3.95
C GLY A 26 -7.58 0.68 3.02
N CYS A 27 -6.52 1.31 3.55
CA CYS A 27 -5.54 2.06 2.75
C CYS A 27 -4.94 1.24 1.60
N GLU A 28 -4.66 -0.04 1.80
CA GLU A 28 -4.08 -0.94 0.81
C GLU A 28 -5.05 -1.18 -0.36
N SER A 29 -6.31 -1.48 -0.03
CA SER A 29 -7.36 -1.72 -1.04
C SER A 29 -7.73 -0.45 -1.79
N VAL A 30 -7.76 0.70 -1.12
CA VAL A 30 -8.00 2.00 -1.75
C VAL A 30 -6.86 2.35 -2.69
N SER A 31 -5.60 2.20 -2.26
CA SER A 31 -4.42 2.45 -3.10
C SER A 31 -4.36 1.52 -4.31
N ALA A 32 -4.68 0.23 -4.12
CA ALA A 32 -4.78 -0.74 -5.21
C ALA A 32 -5.91 -0.39 -6.20
N THR A 33 -7.06 0.08 -5.70
CA THR A 33 -8.18 0.50 -6.56
C THR A 33 -7.82 1.74 -7.38
N MET A 34 -7.13 2.73 -6.79
CA MET A 34 -6.63 3.88 -7.54
C MET A 34 -5.71 3.46 -8.70
N LEU A 35 -4.83 2.48 -8.48
CA LEU A 35 -3.98 1.91 -9.53
C LEU A 35 -4.81 1.24 -10.63
N LEU A 36 -5.81 0.43 -10.28
CA LEU A 36 -6.69 -0.23 -11.25
C LEU A 36 -7.49 0.78 -12.08
N GLN A 37 -8.04 1.81 -11.44
CA GLN A 37 -8.77 2.87 -12.15
C GLN A 37 -7.87 3.67 -13.09
N TYR A 38 -6.62 3.95 -12.69
CA TYR A 38 -5.62 4.55 -13.57
C TYR A 38 -5.38 3.70 -14.83
N LEU A 39 -5.38 2.38 -14.72
CA LEU A 39 -5.23 1.45 -15.83
C LEU A 39 -6.51 1.23 -16.65
N GLY A 40 -7.58 1.95 -16.32
CA GLY A 40 -8.87 1.94 -17.04
C GLY A 40 -9.82 0.82 -16.63
N TYR A 41 -9.59 0.17 -15.47
CA TYR A 41 -10.57 -0.76 -14.91
C TYR A 41 -11.71 0.00 -14.23
N GLU A 42 -12.95 -0.30 -14.62
CA GLU A 42 -14.15 0.23 -13.96
C GLU A 42 -14.47 -0.64 -12.73
N ILE A 43 -13.79 -0.35 -11.62
CA ILE A 43 -13.93 -1.09 -10.37
C ILE A 43 -14.03 -0.13 -9.18
N THR A 44 -14.94 -0.41 -8.26
CA THR A 44 -15.05 0.29 -6.98
C THR A 44 -14.18 -0.39 -5.91
N VAL A 45 -13.90 0.34 -4.82
CA VAL A 45 -13.17 -0.22 -3.67
C VAL A 45 -13.94 -1.40 -3.07
N ASP A 46 -15.28 -1.30 -2.93
CA ASP A 46 -16.14 -2.38 -2.45
C ASP A 46 -16.07 -3.65 -3.30
N GLU A 47 -16.06 -3.50 -4.63
CA GLU A 47 -15.91 -4.62 -5.54
C GLU A 47 -14.53 -5.26 -5.44
N PHE A 48 -13.47 -4.45 -5.35
CA PHE A 48 -12.11 -4.96 -5.15
C PHE A 48 -12.00 -5.75 -3.85
N ILE A 49 -12.47 -5.19 -2.73
CA ILE A 49 -12.45 -5.87 -1.42
C ILE A 49 -13.22 -7.19 -1.48
N ARG A 50 -14.48 -7.15 -1.91
CA ARG A 50 -15.37 -8.32 -1.86
C ARG A 50 -14.94 -9.46 -2.78
N ASN A 51 -14.38 -9.14 -3.94
CA ASN A 51 -14.06 -10.15 -4.94
C ASN A 51 -12.64 -10.71 -4.80
N TYR A 52 -11.70 -9.93 -4.23
CA TYR A 52 -10.29 -10.28 -4.34
C TYR A 52 -9.51 -10.30 -3.02
N VAL A 53 -9.96 -9.56 -1.98
CA VAL A 53 -9.19 -9.43 -0.74
C VAL A 53 -9.72 -10.40 0.32
N PRO A 54 -8.95 -11.42 0.72
CA PRO A 54 -9.35 -12.29 1.82
C PRO A 54 -9.28 -11.51 3.14
N CYS A 55 -10.39 -11.47 3.88
CA CYS A 55 -10.48 -10.81 5.18
C CYS A 55 -10.79 -11.85 6.25
N VAL A 56 -10.04 -11.85 7.33
CA VAL A 56 -10.23 -12.78 8.45
C VAL A 56 -10.38 -11.99 9.75
N PRO A 57 -11.52 -12.14 10.46
CA PRO A 57 -11.76 -11.44 11.71
C PRO A 57 -10.72 -11.76 12.79
N MET A 58 -10.36 -10.76 13.58
CA MET A 58 -9.62 -10.97 14.81
C MET A 58 -10.50 -11.65 15.85
N GLN A 59 -9.91 -12.49 16.71
CA GLN A 59 -10.62 -13.27 17.72
C GLN A 59 -9.93 -13.09 19.07
N GLU A 60 -10.72 -12.83 20.10
CA GLU A 60 -10.22 -12.85 21.48
C GLU A 60 -10.72 -14.12 22.18
N ARG A 61 -9.82 -14.85 22.81
CA ARG A 61 -10.11 -16.05 23.60
C ARG A 61 -9.26 -16.02 24.86
N ASP A 62 -9.90 -16.03 26.02
CA ASP A 62 -9.23 -16.05 27.33
C ASP A 62 -8.20 -14.95 27.50
N GLY A 63 -8.49 -13.72 27.02
CA GLY A 63 -7.60 -12.57 27.09
C GLY A 63 -6.41 -12.62 26.11
N GLN A 64 -6.37 -13.61 25.22
CA GLN A 64 -5.39 -13.73 24.16
C GLN A 64 -6.01 -13.39 22.80
N LEU A 65 -5.38 -12.48 22.06
CA LEU A 65 -5.76 -12.13 20.69
C LEU A 65 -5.21 -13.17 19.70
N TYR A 66 -6.06 -13.56 18.75
CA TYR A 66 -5.74 -14.42 17.61
C TYR A 66 -6.15 -13.72 16.32
N GLY A 67 -5.36 -13.91 15.28
CA GLY A 67 -5.64 -13.32 13.97
C GLY A 67 -4.92 -14.05 12.83
N PRO A 68 -5.20 -13.67 11.59
CA PRO A 68 -4.49 -14.22 10.45
C PRO A 68 -3.04 -13.70 10.41
N ASP A 69 -2.23 -14.34 9.59
CA ASP A 69 -0.97 -13.78 9.12
C ASP A 69 -1.29 -12.65 8.11
N PRO A 70 -0.83 -11.40 8.33
CA PRO A 70 -1.09 -10.28 7.43
C PRO A 70 -0.50 -10.47 6.02
N ARG A 71 0.38 -11.45 5.83
CA ARG A 71 0.89 -11.87 4.51
C ARG A 71 -0.08 -12.78 3.74
N LYS A 72 -1.15 -13.26 4.39
CA LYS A 72 -2.13 -14.21 3.82
C LYS A 72 -3.54 -13.66 3.75
N ALA A 73 -3.90 -12.74 4.64
CA ALA A 73 -5.22 -12.13 4.66
C ALA A 73 -5.20 -10.76 5.36
N PHE A 74 -6.19 -9.94 5.08
CA PHE A 74 -6.46 -8.72 5.83
C PHE A 74 -6.89 -9.08 7.26
N CYS A 75 -6.23 -8.46 8.25
CA CYS A 75 -6.45 -8.71 9.68
C CYS A 75 -7.62 -7.87 10.21
N GLY A 76 -8.82 -8.41 10.15
CA GLY A 76 -10.05 -7.76 10.56
C GLY A 76 -10.99 -7.43 9.41
N SER A 77 -11.56 -6.23 9.42
CA SER A 77 -12.48 -5.71 8.40
C SER A 77 -12.07 -4.30 7.99
N LEU A 78 -11.95 -4.03 6.70
CA LEU A 78 -11.59 -2.72 6.16
C LEU A 78 -12.61 -1.62 6.51
N TYR A 79 -13.82 -2.02 6.87
CA TYR A 79 -14.91 -1.14 7.28
C TYR A 79 -14.90 -0.80 8.77
N ASP A 80 -14.01 -1.42 9.54
CA ASP A 80 -13.90 -1.25 10.98
C ASP A 80 -12.60 -0.47 11.33
N LYS A 81 -12.75 0.63 12.06
CA LYS A 81 -11.64 1.48 12.51
C LYS A 81 -10.67 0.80 13.50
N ASP A 82 -11.13 -0.27 14.16
CA ASP A 82 -10.35 -1.02 15.15
C ASP A 82 -9.66 -2.26 14.55
N SER A 83 -9.69 -2.37 13.22
CA SER A 83 -8.96 -3.41 12.46
C SER A 83 -7.51 -3.01 12.19
N PHE A 84 -6.77 -3.88 11.54
CA PHE A 84 -5.33 -3.68 11.28
C PHE A 84 -5.08 -3.38 9.80
N GLY A 85 -4.70 -4.38 9.01
CA GLY A 85 -4.32 -4.23 7.62
C GLY A 85 -3.86 -5.56 7.02
N CYS A 86 -3.22 -5.47 5.86
CA CYS A 86 -2.54 -6.60 5.23
C CYS A 86 -1.22 -6.16 4.57
N TYR A 87 -0.37 -7.13 4.28
CA TYR A 87 0.93 -6.90 3.68
C TYR A 87 0.92 -7.12 2.16
N ALA A 88 2.00 -6.72 1.49
CA ALA A 88 2.13 -6.72 0.05
C ALA A 88 1.68 -8.02 -0.65
N PRO A 89 1.99 -9.24 -0.16
CA PRO A 89 1.55 -10.46 -0.84
C PRO A 89 0.04 -10.57 -1.04
N VAL A 90 -0.76 -10.11 -0.07
CA VAL A 90 -2.23 -10.14 -0.16
C VAL A 90 -2.73 -9.24 -1.29
N ILE A 91 -2.21 -8.03 -1.36
CA ILE A 91 -2.60 -7.05 -2.39
C ILE A 91 -2.06 -7.45 -3.78
N CYS A 92 -0.84 -8.00 -3.85
CA CYS A 92 -0.30 -8.53 -5.11
C CYS A 92 -1.18 -9.65 -5.68
N GLU A 93 -1.61 -10.59 -4.84
CA GLU A 93 -2.51 -11.67 -5.26
C GLU A 93 -3.89 -11.13 -5.67
N ALA A 94 -4.44 -10.18 -4.92
CA ALA A 94 -5.72 -9.54 -5.21
C ALA A 94 -5.66 -8.78 -6.55
N LEU A 95 -4.62 -7.99 -6.77
CA LEU A 95 -4.38 -7.27 -8.02
C LEU A 95 -4.20 -8.24 -9.19
N GLN A 96 -3.42 -9.33 -9.04
CA GLN A 96 -3.24 -10.30 -10.12
C GLN A 96 -4.56 -10.95 -10.54
N LYS A 97 -5.43 -11.28 -9.59
CA LYS A 97 -6.77 -11.80 -9.88
C LYS A 97 -7.65 -10.77 -10.60
N ALA A 98 -7.55 -9.50 -10.21
CA ALA A 98 -8.34 -8.42 -10.80
C ALA A 98 -7.92 -8.09 -12.25
N VAL A 99 -6.62 -8.11 -12.54
CA VAL A 99 -6.09 -7.76 -13.88
C VAL A 99 -6.02 -8.95 -14.84
N GLY A 100 -6.13 -10.18 -14.33
CA GLY A 100 -6.00 -11.41 -15.14
C GLY A 100 -4.63 -11.51 -15.82
N ASP A 101 -4.65 -11.91 -17.08
CA ASP A 101 -3.42 -12.11 -17.88
C ASP A 101 -2.92 -10.84 -18.59
N LYS A 102 -3.62 -9.71 -18.45
CA LYS A 102 -3.23 -8.45 -19.09
C LYS A 102 -1.96 -7.86 -18.51
N TYR A 103 -1.81 -7.96 -17.20
CA TYR A 103 -0.64 -7.49 -16.48
C TYR A 103 -0.06 -8.61 -15.61
N ARG A 104 1.25 -8.56 -15.42
CA ARG A 104 1.95 -9.37 -14.42
C ARG A 104 2.19 -8.49 -13.20
N VAL A 105 1.54 -8.83 -12.09
CA VAL A 105 1.77 -8.18 -10.80
C VAL A 105 3.06 -8.69 -10.17
N VAL A 106 3.82 -7.81 -9.55
CA VAL A 106 5.11 -8.11 -8.94
C VAL A 106 5.13 -7.60 -7.51
N ASP A 107 5.45 -8.49 -6.57
CA ASP A 107 5.82 -8.13 -5.22
C ASP A 107 7.26 -7.60 -5.25
N GLU A 108 7.41 -6.31 -5.06
CA GLU A 108 8.69 -5.58 -5.08
C GLU A 108 9.22 -5.32 -3.65
N THR A 109 8.75 -6.07 -2.66
CA THR A 109 9.23 -5.97 -1.27
C THR A 109 10.76 -6.10 -1.23
N GLY A 110 11.42 -5.14 -0.60
CA GLY A 110 12.89 -5.06 -0.52
C GLY A 110 13.57 -4.41 -1.73
N THR A 111 12.81 -3.96 -2.73
CA THR A 111 13.34 -3.22 -3.87
C THR A 111 13.65 -1.77 -3.47
N SER A 112 14.82 -1.26 -3.85
CA SER A 112 15.23 0.10 -3.53
C SER A 112 14.33 1.15 -4.19
N MET A 113 14.20 2.33 -3.58
CA MET A 113 13.42 3.45 -4.15
C MET A 113 13.92 3.83 -5.55
N GLN A 114 15.23 3.82 -5.77
CA GLN A 114 15.81 4.11 -7.10
C GLN A 114 15.33 3.11 -8.15
N GLU A 115 15.29 1.82 -7.82
CA GLU A 115 14.80 0.78 -8.72
C GLU A 115 13.30 0.87 -8.93
N LEU A 116 12.50 1.18 -7.90
CA LEU A 116 11.06 1.40 -8.04
C LEU A 116 10.77 2.57 -9.00
N ILE A 117 11.51 3.67 -8.87
CA ILE A 117 11.40 4.81 -9.77
C ILE A 117 11.73 4.40 -11.22
N GLN A 118 12.89 3.78 -11.46
CA GLN A 118 13.34 3.41 -12.80
C GLN A 118 12.47 2.33 -13.47
N ARG A 119 12.00 1.37 -12.68
CA ARG A 119 11.20 0.25 -13.20
C ARG A 119 9.75 0.61 -13.45
N TYR A 120 9.20 1.56 -12.68
CA TYR A 120 7.77 1.84 -12.66
C TYR A 120 7.44 3.31 -12.92
N ILE A 121 7.84 4.24 -12.07
CA ILE A 121 7.42 5.65 -12.19
C ILE A 121 7.92 6.27 -13.50
N ASP A 122 9.16 6.00 -13.91
CA ASP A 122 9.71 6.47 -15.19
C ASP A 122 8.97 5.90 -16.41
N ARG A 123 8.25 4.81 -16.20
CA ARG A 123 7.43 4.13 -17.21
C ARG A 123 5.93 4.34 -17.05
N GLU A 124 5.53 5.41 -16.38
CA GLU A 124 4.13 5.76 -16.15
C GLU A 124 3.33 4.67 -15.40
N MET A 125 3.95 3.91 -14.52
CA MET A 125 3.29 2.90 -13.71
C MET A 125 3.37 3.28 -12.23
N PRO A 126 2.25 3.57 -11.56
CA PRO A 126 2.22 3.82 -10.11
C PRO A 126 2.57 2.57 -9.30
N VAL A 127 3.01 2.78 -8.04
CA VAL A 127 3.40 1.70 -7.14
C VAL A 127 2.57 1.76 -5.86
N VAL A 128 1.91 0.67 -5.50
CA VAL A 128 1.29 0.50 -4.18
C VAL A 128 2.41 0.34 -3.16
N PHE A 129 2.45 1.21 -2.15
CA PHE A 129 3.64 1.48 -1.36
C PHE A 129 3.31 1.58 0.13
N TRP A 130 4.01 0.81 0.96
CA TRP A 130 3.84 0.82 2.40
C TRP A 130 4.86 1.72 3.10
N ALA A 131 4.38 2.53 4.01
CA ALA A 131 5.16 3.38 4.90
C ALA A 131 4.39 3.53 6.22
N CYS A 132 4.46 4.70 6.86
CA CYS A 132 3.74 4.98 8.09
C CYS A 132 2.79 6.17 7.91
N ILE A 133 1.64 6.14 8.61
CA ILE A 133 0.67 7.25 8.65
C ILE A 133 1.39 8.56 9.00
N ASP A 134 1.19 9.61 8.20
CA ASP A 134 1.81 10.93 8.35
C ASP A 134 3.35 10.88 8.50
N MET A 135 3.98 9.83 7.99
CA MET A 135 5.41 9.56 8.20
C MET A 135 5.82 9.52 9.67
N LYS A 136 4.91 9.20 10.59
CA LYS A 136 5.20 8.97 12.00
C LYS A 136 6.03 7.71 12.19
N LYS A 137 6.76 7.64 13.30
CA LYS A 137 7.56 6.46 13.64
C LYS A 137 6.65 5.28 13.95
N GLU A 138 7.07 4.07 13.54
CA GLU A 138 6.39 2.84 13.86
C GLU A 138 6.39 2.54 15.38
N ILE A 139 5.37 1.82 15.81
CA ILE A 139 5.23 1.31 17.18
C ILE A 139 5.07 -0.21 17.09
N ILE A 140 5.86 -0.97 17.83
CA ILE A 140 5.74 -2.43 17.85
C ILE A 140 4.57 -2.83 18.76
N GLY A 141 3.59 -3.51 18.18
CA GLY A 141 2.39 -3.99 18.84
C GLY A 141 1.11 -3.40 18.21
N PRO A 142 -0.06 -3.96 18.52
CA PRO A 142 -0.27 -5.10 19.42
C PRO A 142 0.30 -6.43 18.90
N GLN A 143 0.17 -7.49 19.72
CA GLN A 143 0.60 -8.83 19.38
C GLN A 143 -0.60 -9.78 19.37
N TRP A 144 -0.56 -10.78 18.48
CA TRP A 144 -1.54 -11.86 18.46
C TRP A 144 -0.92 -13.19 18.07
N LYS A 145 -1.60 -14.28 18.38
CA LYS A 145 -1.22 -15.60 17.87
C LYS A 145 -1.81 -15.82 16.48
N LEU A 146 -0.99 -16.28 15.56
CA LEU A 146 -1.43 -16.64 14.22
C LEU A 146 -2.37 -17.84 14.27
N LEU A 147 -3.50 -17.74 13.56
CA LEU A 147 -4.54 -18.77 13.56
C LEU A 147 -4.07 -20.10 12.96
N ASP A 148 -3.13 -20.08 12.03
CA ASP A 148 -2.64 -21.26 11.33
C ASP A 148 -1.48 -21.95 12.02
N SER A 149 -0.53 -21.21 12.60
CA SER A 149 0.70 -21.76 13.20
C SER A 149 0.71 -21.68 14.73
N GLY A 150 -0.08 -20.81 15.34
CA GLY A 150 -0.01 -20.50 16.76
C GLY A 150 1.18 -19.66 17.18
N GLU A 151 2.04 -19.27 16.24
CA GLU A 151 3.19 -18.39 16.50
C GLU A 151 2.75 -16.99 16.92
N LEU A 152 3.54 -16.35 17.78
CA LEU A 152 3.29 -14.98 18.20
C LEU A 152 3.76 -14.02 17.10
N PHE A 153 2.85 -13.17 16.64
CA PHE A 153 3.11 -12.10 15.68
C PHE A 153 2.99 -10.73 16.35
N ALA A 154 3.90 -9.82 16.07
CA ALA A 154 3.86 -8.43 16.52
C ALA A 154 3.60 -7.49 15.36
N TRP A 155 2.47 -6.76 15.40
CA TRP A 155 2.12 -5.75 14.41
C TRP A 155 3.07 -4.55 14.50
N ARG A 156 3.38 -3.94 13.37
CA ARG A 156 4.06 -2.64 13.32
C ARG A 156 3.03 -1.54 13.08
N SER A 157 2.51 -0.99 14.18
CA SER A 157 1.52 0.08 14.16
C SER A 157 2.02 1.34 13.47
N ASN A 158 1.09 2.22 13.12
CA ASN A 158 1.24 3.32 12.18
C ASN A 158 1.51 2.83 10.74
N GLU A 159 1.31 1.53 10.47
CA GLU A 159 1.34 1.02 9.10
C GLU A 159 0.35 1.79 8.24
N HIS A 160 0.78 2.13 7.03
CA HIS A 160 -0.04 2.85 6.06
C HIS A 160 0.39 2.54 4.64
N CYS A 161 -0.59 2.41 3.77
CA CYS A 161 -0.39 2.17 2.36
C CYS A 161 -0.88 3.37 1.54
N MET A 162 -0.04 3.80 0.60
CA MET A 162 -0.30 4.90 -0.32
C MET A 162 0.02 4.47 -1.75
N LEU A 163 -0.37 5.26 -2.73
CA LEU A 163 0.05 5.04 -4.11
C LEU A 163 1.18 6.01 -4.48
N LEU A 164 2.39 5.49 -4.69
CA LEU A 164 3.53 6.28 -5.17
C LEU A 164 3.27 6.65 -6.63
N VAL A 165 3.27 7.95 -6.92
CA VAL A 165 2.91 8.50 -8.24
C VAL A 165 3.98 9.42 -8.83
N GLY A 166 5.05 9.72 -8.10
CA GLY A 166 6.06 10.62 -8.65
C GLY A 166 7.21 10.94 -7.72
N TYR A 167 8.10 11.77 -8.22
CA TYR A 167 9.28 12.25 -7.49
C TYR A 167 9.78 13.61 -8.02
N ASP A 168 10.58 14.28 -7.21
CA ASP A 168 11.47 15.35 -7.60
C ASP A 168 12.86 15.14 -6.98
N GLU A 169 13.70 16.16 -6.97
CA GLU A 169 15.07 16.07 -6.43
C GLU A 169 15.09 15.75 -4.92
N GLU A 170 14.12 16.26 -4.15
CA GLU A 170 14.11 16.21 -2.70
C GLU A 170 13.02 15.31 -2.11
N GLY A 171 11.99 14.93 -2.89
CA GLY A 171 10.82 14.23 -2.37
C GLY A 171 10.23 13.20 -3.30
N TYR A 172 9.30 12.41 -2.73
CA TYR A 172 8.42 11.50 -3.44
C TYR A 172 6.98 11.96 -3.31
N TYR A 173 6.19 11.77 -4.35
CA TYR A 173 4.78 12.15 -4.41
C TYR A 173 3.89 10.91 -4.30
N PHE A 174 2.87 11.03 -3.48
CA PHE A 174 1.89 9.97 -3.24
C PHE A 174 0.46 10.50 -3.41
N ASN A 175 -0.42 9.66 -3.95
CA ASN A 175 -1.83 9.76 -3.64
C ASN A 175 -2.04 9.07 -2.29
N ASP A 176 -2.26 9.85 -1.25
CA ASP A 176 -2.46 9.37 0.11
C ASP A 176 -3.96 9.35 0.44
N PRO A 177 -4.57 8.16 0.62
CA PRO A 177 -6.00 8.03 0.87
C PRO A 177 -6.43 8.45 2.28
N HIS A 178 -5.48 8.70 3.21
CA HIS A 178 -5.78 9.03 4.59
C HIS A 178 -6.25 10.49 4.73
N GLU A 179 -7.34 10.70 5.49
CA GLU A 179 -7.88 12.02 5.86
C GLU A 179 -7.93 13.04 4.70
N ASN A 180 -8.26 12.57 3.50
CA ASN A 180 -8.34 13.38 2.28
C ASN A 180 -7.06 14.18 1.96
N HIS A 181 -5.89 13.59 2.25
CA HIS A 181 -4.59 14.23 1.95
C HIS A 181 -4.38 14.50 0.46
N GLY A 182 -4.97 13.67 -0.42
CA GLY A 182 -4.82 13.82 -1.86
C GLY A 182 -3.40 13.58 -2.33
N LEU A 183 -2.96 14.38 -3.29
CA LEU A 183 -1.57 14.36 -3.75
C LEU A 183 -0.68 15.08 -2.74
N ILE A 184 0.17 14.33 -2.06
CA ILE A 184 1.07 14.82 -1.02
C ILE A 184 2.53 14.51 -1.37
N ARG A 185 3.46 15.35 -0.90
CA ARG A 185 4.90 15.18 -1.07
C ARG A 185 5.57 15.00 0.28
N TYR A 186 6.42 13.99 0.38
CA TYR A 186 7.26 13.77 1.56
C TYR A 186 8.76 13.76 1.19
N PRO A 187 9.66 14.23 2.09
CA PRO A 187 11.10 14.20 1.88
C PRO A 187 11.64 12.77 1.67
N LYS A 188 12.58 12.57 0.75
CA LYS A 188 13.14 11.26 0.40
C LYS A 188 13.63 10.47 1.59
N ALA A 189 14.52 11.05 2.39
CA ALA A 189 15.11 10.37 3.54
C ALA A 189 14.06 9.88 4.56
N LEU A 190 12.99 10.67 4.77
CA LEU A 190 11.92 10.32 5.68
C LEU A 190 11.08 9.15 5.12
N VAL A 191 10.75 9.20 3.83
CA VAL A 191 10.01 8.11 3.17
C VAL A 191 10.79 6.80 3.23
N GLU A 192 12.08 6.83 2.89
CA GLU A 192 12.94 5.65 2.90
C GLU A 192 13.06 5.03 4.30
N GLU A 193 13.18 5.88 5.34
CA GLU A 193 13.19 5.41 6.73
C GLU A 193 11.87 4.74 7.12
N ARG A 194 10.72 5.34 6.78
CA ARG A 194 9.39 4.80 7.12
C ARG A 194 9.00 3.60 6.27
N HIS A 195 9.45 3.55 5.05
CA HIS A 195 9.32 2.38 4.17
C HIS A 195 10.09 1.18 4.72
N LYS A 196 11.34 1.40 5.15
CA LYS A 196 12.13 0.37 5.81
C LYS A 196 11.51 -0.13 7.11
N ALA A 197 10.87 0.75 7.87
CA ALA A 197 10.11 0.38 9.08
C ALA A 197 8.93 -0.55 8.76
N GLN A 198 8.36 -0.48 7.57
CA GLN A 198 7.29 -1.34 7.05
C GLN A 198 7.82 -2.38 6.04
N TYR A 199 8.99 -2.96 6.32
CA TYR A 199 9.61 -4.07 5.58
C TYR A 199 9.93 -3.77 4.11
N GLU A 200 9.99 -2.51 3.71
CA GLU A 200 10.18 -2.09 2.31
C GLU A 200 9.14 -2.72 1.37
N MET A 201 7.90 -2.85 1.84
CA MET A 201 6.82 -3.47 1.06
C MET A 201 6.36 -2.56 -0.08
N ALA A 202 6.33 -3.12 -1.27
CA ALA A 202 5.82 -2.45 -2.46
C ALA A 202 5.22 -3.47 -3.43
N CYS A 203 4.24 -3.04 -4.22
CA CYS A 203 3.60 -3.86 -5.24
C CYS A 203 3.30 -3.00 -6.46
N SER A 204 3.62 -3.51 -7.64
CA SER A 204 3.24 -2.87 -8.90
C SER A 204 3.05 -3.93 -9.98
N MET A 205 2.91 -3.52 -11.23
CA MET A 205 2.69 -4.45 -12.32
C MET A 205 3.38 -4.01 -13.62
N ARG A 206 3.54 -4.95 -14.53
CA ARG A 206 4.13 -4.77 -15.87
C ARG A 206 3.20 -5.40 -16.89
N ASP A 207 3.30 -4.96 -18.14
CA ASP A 207 2.63 -5.66 -19.24
C ASP A 207 3.03 -7.14 -19.26
N SER A 208 2.06 -8.01 -19.45
CA SER A 208 2.33 -9.41 -19.77
C SER A 208 2.87 -9.47 -21.21
N LEU A 209 4.08 -10.01 -21.38
CA LEU A 209 4.72 -10.20 -22.70
C LEU A 209 3.99 -11.27 -23.50
#